data_21f533f4554dbb4319f16141b88b84a4
#
_entry.id   21f533f4554dbb4319f16141b88b84a4
#
_cell.length_a   1.000
_cell.length_b   1.000
_cell.length_c   1.000
_cell.angle_alpha   90.00
_cell.angle_beta   90.00
_cell.angle_gamma   90.00
#
_symmetry.space_group_name_H-M   'P 1'
#
loop_
_entity.id
_entity.type
_entity.pdbx_description
1 polymer ?
#
loop_
_entity_poly.entity_id
_entity_poly.type
_entity_poly.pdbx_seq_one_letter_code
_entity_poly.pdbx_strand_id
1 'polypeptide(L)'
;MLRKVGLVALVVVCGAAVVGFQSTRHQGGLGNPRVFVPAPTVYEKLGGSFTVPVADAYWLYTIQYYGEHVNADHRLDSLPALLNLVTGLSPHFTQAYFFGAFALLDAGRADLGYHLLLRGYAANRRDWHFPFYLGFFVYTFGKGAQKDQIAAEYYAQAAKLPGHLPSVPRLAADLY
;
A
#
# COMPACT_ATOMS: atom_id res chain seq x y z
N MET A 1 -47.29 -15.82 1.07
CA MET A 1 -46.53 -16.31 -0.09
C MET A 1 -46.02 -15.15 -0.98
N LEU A 2 -46.86 -14.19 -1.37
CA LEU A 2 -46.48 -13.06 -2.26
C LEU A 2 -45.24 -12.25 -1.78
N ARG A 3 -45.15 -11.95 -0.48
CA ARG A 3 -43.97 -11.15 0.06
C ARG A 3 -42.63 -11.87 -0.12
N LYS A 4 -42.57 -13.19 0.01
CA LYS A 4 -41.35 -13.97 -0.19
C LYS A 4 -40.94 -14.02 -1.66
N VAL A 5 -41.91 -14.13 -2.56
CA VAL A 5 -41.69 -14.13 -4.02
C VAL A 5 -41.20 -12.75 -4.46
N GLY A 6 -41.76 -11.66 -3.93
CA GLY A 6 -41.33 -10.30 -4.23
C GLY A 6 -39.87 -10.02 -3.76
N LEU A 7 -39.47 -10.55 -2.60
CA LEU A 7 -38.12 -10.37 -2.07
C LEU A 7 -37.09 -11.14 -2.93
N VAL A 8 -37.40 -12.36 -3.33
CA VAL A 8 -36.54 -13.15 -4.22
C VAL A 8 -36.39 -12.49 -5.59
N ALA A 9 -37.50 -12.00 -6.17
CA ALA A 9 -37.44 -11.25 -7.43
C ALA A 9 -36.58 -10.00 -7.34
N LEU A 10 -36.69 -9.25 -6.24
CA LEU A 10 -35.85 -8.06 -6.01
C LEU A 10 -34.34 -8.41 -5.95
N VAL A 11 -33.98 -9.47 -5.22
CA VAL A 11 -32.58 -9.92 -5.11
C VAL A 11 -32.04 -10.36 -6.47
N VAL A 12 -32.82 -11.08 -7.27
CA VAL A 12 -32.43 -11.51 -8.61
C VAL A 12 -32.23 -10.30 -9.54
N VAL A 13 -33.14 -9.33 -9.51
CA VAL A 13 -33.03 -8.10 -10.33
C VAL A 13 -31.81 -7.28 -9.91
N CYS A 14 -31.59 -7.11 -8.61
CA CYS A 14 -30.38 -6.42 -8.12
C CYS A 14 -29.10 -7.17 -8.51
N GLY A 15 -29.08 -8.50 -8.38
CA GLY A 15 -27.95 -9.33 -8.80
C GLY A 15 -27.67 -9.22 -10.30
N ALA A 16 -28.70 -9.29 -11.14
CA ALA A 16 -28.57 -9.12 -12.59
C ALA A 16 -28.10 -7.70 -12.97
N ALA A 17 -28.57 -6.66 -12.27
CA ALA A 17 -28.12 -5.29 -12.47
C ALA A 17 -26.64 -5.11 -12.11
N VAL A 18 -26.16 -5.71 -11.02
CA VAL A 18 -24.74 -5.69 -10.62
C VAL A 18 -23.89 -6.42 -11.66
N VAL A 19 -24.28 -7.63 -12.09
CA VAL A 19 -23.55 -8.39 -13.12
C VAL A 19 -23.54 -7.64 -14.45
N GLY A 20 -24.67 -7.04 -14.87
CA GLY A 20 -24.76 -6.23 -16.08
C GLY A 20 -23.86 -4.99 -16.01
N PHE A 21 -23.81 -4.31 -14.86
CA PHE A 21 -22.93 -3.17 -14.64
C PHE A 21 -21.43 -3.54 -14.64
N GLN A 22 -21.09 -4.70 -14.06
CA GLN A 22 -19.71 -5.20 -14.08
C GLN A 22 -19.27 -5.61 -15.48
N SER A 23 -20.14 -6.25 -16.28
CA SER A 23 -19.79 -6.67 -17.65
C SER A 23 -19.60 -5.49 -18.60
N THR A 24 -20.35 -4.40 -18.42
CA THR A 24 -20.15 -3.17 -19.22
C THR A 24 -18.86 -2.44 -18.85
N ARG A 25 -18.39 -2.55 -17.62
CA ARG A 25 -17.08 -1.99 -17.23
C ARG A 25 -15.89 -2.77 -17.78
N HIS A 26 -16.02 -4.08 -17.98
CA HIS A 26 -14.95 -4.92 -18.53
C HIS A 26 -14.71 -4.69 -20.03
N GLN A 27 -15.63 -4.04 -20.75
CA GLN A 27 -15.49 -3.73 -22.18
C GLN A 27 -15.00 -2.31 -22.47
N GLY A 28 -14.97 -1.44 -21.49
CA GLY A 28 -14.29 -0.16 -21.58
C GLY A 28 -12.79 -0.43 -21.50
N GLY A 29 -12.10 -0.47 -22.65
CA GLY A 29 -10.66 -0.57 -22.71
C GLY A 29 -10.04 0.38 -21.68
N LEU A 30 -8.92 -0.01 -21.08
CA LEU A 30 -8.12 0.71 -20.06
C LEU A 30 -7.76 2.14 -20.49
N GLY A 31 -8.77 2.96 -20.77
CA GLY A 31 -8.65 4.39 -20.82
C GLY A 31 -8.29 4.81 -19.40
N ASN A 32 -7.08 5.30 -19.21
CA ASN A 32 -6.55 5.79 -17.95
C ASN A 32 -7.59 6.68 -17.25
N PRO A 33 -8.49 6.16 -16.37
CA PRO A 33 -9.33 7.02 -15.58
C PRO A 33 -8.34 7.75 -14.69
N ARG A 34 -8.22 9.07 -14.88
CA ARG A 34 -7.48 9.90 -13.94
C ARG A 34 -8.06 9.58 -12.58
N VAL A 35 -7.30 8.80 -11.80
CA VAL A 35 -7.72 8.42 -10.46
C VAL A 35 -7.88 9.72 -9.68
N PHE A 36 -9.11 10.03 -9.31
CA PHE A 36 -9.36 11.19 -8.47
C PHE A 36 -8.84 10.84 -7.07
N VAL A 37 -7.69 11.38 -6.73
CA VAL A 37 -7.10 11.30 -5.38
C VAL A 37 -7.34 12.65 -4.73
N PRO A 38 -8.34 12.78 -3.84
CA PRO A 38 -8.58 14.03 -3.13
C PRO A 38 -7.39 14.37 -2.23
N ALA A 39 -7.14 15.66 -2.04
CA ALA A 39 -6.12 16.09 -1.09
C ALA A 39 -6.46 15.60 0.33
N PRO A 40 -5.48 15.16 1.13
CA PRO A 40 -5.71 14.67 2.50
C PRO A 40 -6.49 15.65 3.38
N THR A 41 -6.29 16.95 3.17
CA THR A 41 -6.99 18.04 3.87
C THR A 41 -8.51 18.03 3.69
N VAL A 42 -9.04 17.38 2.64
CA VAL A 42 -10.49 17.23 2.45
C VAL A 42 -11.05 16.28 3.50
N TYR A 43 -10.31 15.24 3.86
CA TYR A 43 -10.74 14.23 4.83
C TYR A 43 -10.52 14.66 6.28
N GLU A 44 -9.51 15.48 6.55
CA GLU A 44 -9.28 16.08 7.86
C GLU A 44 -10.51 16.90 8.31
N LYS A 45 -11.21 17.54 7.36
CA LYS A 45 -12.44 18.31 7.62
C LYS A 45 -13.68 17.43 7.86
N LEU A 46 -13.67 16.17 7.44
CA LEU A 46 -14.81 15.24 7.63
C LEU A 46 -14.87 14.64 9.03
N GLY A 47 -13.87 14.90 9.88
CA GLY A 47 -13.81 14.43 11.27
C GLY A 47 -13.37 12.98 11.41
N GLY A 48 -12.60 12.69 12.46
CA GLY A 48 -11.80 11.48 12.67
C GLY A 48 -12.49 10.12 12.54
N SER A 49 -13.83 10.03 12.71
CA SER A 49 -14.54 8.74 12.66
C SER A 49 -14.67 8.13 11.27
N PHE A 50 -14.51 8.92 10.20
CA PHE A 50 -14.65 8.45 8.82
C PHE A 50 -13.30 8.20 8.12
N THR A 51 -12.18 8.57 8.73
CA THR A 51 -10.86 8.45 8.09
C THR A 51 -10.47 6.99 7.85
N VAL A 52 -10.75 6.09 8.80
CA VAL A 52 -10.40 4.66 8.68
C VAL A 52 -11.23 3.97 7.58
N PRO A 53 -12.58 4.04 7.56
CA PRO A 53 -13.36 3.46 6.44
C PRO A 53 -12.97 4.01 5.07
N VAL A 54 -12.62 5.29 4.98
CA VAL A 54 -12.14 5.88 3.73
C VAL A 54 -10.77 5.35 3.35
N ALA A 55 -9.85 5.21 4.31
CA ALA A 55 -8.54 4.59 4.08
C ALA A 55 -8.69 3.15 3.58
N ASP A 56 -9.58 2.35 4.17
CA ASP A 56 -9.85 0.97 3.77
C ASP A 56 -10.40 0.89 2.33
N ALA A 57 -11.34 1.76 1.98
CA ALA A 57 -11.89 1.82 0.62
C ALA A 57 -10.79 2.18 -0.41
N TYR A 58 -9.95 3.18 -0.13
CA TYR A 58 -8.83 3.54 -1.01
C TYR A 58 -7.74 2.47 -1.02
N TRP A 59 -7.55 1.74 0.08
CA TRP A 59 -6.64 0.60 0.12
C TRP A 59 -7.08 -0.51 -0.82
N LEU A 60 -8.35 -0.92 -0.78
CA LEU A 60 -8.90 -1.90 -1.72
C LEU A 60 -8.77 -1.43 -3.17
N TYR A 61 -9.05 -0.15 -3.42
CA TYR A 61 -8.86 0.44 -4.74
C TYR A 61 -7.38 0.43 -5.17
N THR A 62 -6.45 0.72 -4.25
CA THR A 62 -5.00 0.70 -4.53
C THR A 62 -4.52 -0.70 -4.95
N ILE A 63 -4.99 -1.75 -4.26
CA ILE A 63 -4.65 -3.14 -4.61
C ILE A 63 -5.20 -3.51 -5.98
N GLN A 64 -6.46 -3.14 -6.27
CA GLN A 64 -7.09 -3.39 -7.57
C GLN A 64 -6.37 -2.65 -8.68
N TYR A 65 -6.08 -1.35 -8.48
CA TYR A 65 -5.32 -0.53 -9.42
C TYR A 65 -3.95 -1.17 -9.76
N TYR A 66 -3.21 -1.58 -8.73
CA TYR A 66 -1.93 -2.26 -8.92
C TYR A 66 -2.11 -3.57 -9.70
N GLY A 67 -3.04 -4.44 -9.28
CA GLY A 67 -3.28 -5.74 -9.92
C GLY A 67 -3.72 -5.63 -11.38
N GLU A 68 -4.52 -4.63 -11.73
CA GLU A 68 -4.97 -4.38 -13.10
C GLU A 68 -3.83 -3.90 -14.00
N HIS A 69 -2.96 -3.04 -13.48
CA HIS A 69 -1.91 -2.40 -14.30
C HIS A 69 -0.58 -3.17 -14.34
N VAL A 70 -0.22 -3.89 -13.26
CA VAL A 70 1.05 -4.64 -13.23
C VAL A 70 1.13 -5.74 -14.28
N ASN A 71 -0.01 -6.36 -14.64
CA ASN A 71 -0.07 -7.43 -15.63
C ASN A 71 -0.54 -6.96 -17.03
N ALA A 72 -0.91 -5.69 -17.17
CA ALA A 72 -1.48 -5.17 -18.42
C ALA A 72 -0.56 -4.15 -19.09
N ASP A 73 -0.54 -2.91 -18.62
CA ASP A 73 0.12 -1.79 -19.28
C ASP A 73 1.30 -1.22 -18.48
N HIS A 74 1.58 -1.73 -17.28
CA HIS A 74 2.59 -1.27 -16.34
C HIS A 74 2.50 0.23 -15.97
N ARG A 75 1.31 0.86 -16.14
CA ARG A 75 1.09 2.28 -15.87
C ARG A 75 0.71 2.51 -14.41
N LEU A 76 1.71 2.56 -13.56
CA LEU A 76 1.55 2.72 -12.11
C LEU A 76 1.70 4.18 -11.64
N ASP A 77 1.40 5.15 -12.52
CA ASP A 77 1.60 6.59 -12.27
C ASP A 77 0.80 7.12 -11.06
N SER A 78 -0.41 6.59 -10.83
CA SER A 78 -1.26 7.00 -9.70
C SER A 78 -0.93 6.29 -8.38
N LEU A 79 -0.12 5.23 -8.41
CA LEU A 79 0.18 4.43 -7.24
C LEU A 79 0.80 5.24 -6.07
N PRO A 80 1.78 6.16 -6.31
CA PRO A 80 2.34 6.97 -5.22
C PRO A 80 1.28 7.86 -4.55
N ALA A 81 0.37 8.44 -5.33
CA ALA A 81 -0.69 9.31 -4.80
C ALA A 81 -1.71 8.52 -3.96
N LEU A 82 -2.11 7.34 -4.43
CA LEU A 82 -3.00 6.43 -3.70
C LEU A 82 -2.40 5.97 -2.37
N LEU A 83 -1.14 5.54 -2.40
CA LEU A 83 -0.41 5.13 -1.19
C LEU A 83 -0.24 6.28 -0.20
N ASN A 84 0.04 7.50 -0.69
CA ASN A 84 0.13 8.70 0.13
C ASN A 84 -1.20 9.01 0.81
N LEU A 85 -2.31 8.84 0.11
CA LEU A 85 -3.64 9.05 0.66
C LEU A 85 -3.95 8.02 1.76
N VAL A 86 -3.81 6.73 1.47
CA VAL A 86 -4.09 5.64 2.42
C VAL A 86 -3.25 5.79 3.69
N THR A 87 -1.93 5.99 3.54
CA THR A 87 -1.02 6.12 4.69
C THR A 87 -1.15 7.45 5.43
N GLY A 88 -1.65 8.50 4.77
CA GLY A 88 -1.98 9.77 5.41
C GLY A 88 -3.24 9.67 6.26
N LEU A 89 -4.27 8.96 5.78
CA LEU A 89 -5.51 8.74 6.51
C LEU A 89 -5.37 7.73 7.66
N SER A 90 -4.50 6.72 7.50
CA SER A 90 -4.25 5.67 8.48
C SER A 90 -2.76 5.42 8.66
N PRO A 91 -2.04 6.26 9.45
CA PRO A 91 -0.58 6.18 9.60
C PRO A 91 -0.07 4.89 10.26
N HIS A 92 -0.94 4.17 10.96
CA HIS A 92 -0.62 2.89 11.61
C HIS A 92 -1.01 1.66 10.79
N PHE A 93 -1.49 1.85 9.57
CA PHE A 93 -1.80 0.75 8.66
C PHE A 93 -0.52 0.25 7.96
N THR A 94 0.23 -0.57 8.67
CA THR A 94 1.60 -0.99 8.28
C THR A 94 1.64 -1.75 6.96
N GLN A 95 0.60 -2.56 6.64
CA GLN A 95 0.51 -3.30 5.37
C GLN A 95 0.55 -2.38 4.15
N ALA A 96 -0.05 -1.19 4.22
CA ALA A 96 -0.03 -0.25 3.11
C ALA A 96 1.38 0.28 2.80
N TYR A 97 2.23 0.43 3.83
CA TYR A 97 3.63 0.80 3.64
C TYR A 97 4.45 -0.33 3.02
N PHE A 98 4.32 -1.55 3.54
CA PHE A 98 5.10 -2.69 3.06
C PHE A 98 4.72 -3.06 1.63
N PHE A 99 3.43 -3.30 1.38
CA PHE A 99 2.94 -3.53 0.02
C PHE A 99 3.34 -2.40 -0.92
N GLY A 100 3.10 -1.15 -0.51
CA GLY A 100 3.36 0.03 -1.33
C GLY A 100 4.84 0.17 -1.67
N ALA A 101 5.75 -0.11 -0.74
CA ALA A 101 7.17 -0.02 -1.00
C ALA A 101 7.61 -1.04 -2.07
N PHE A 102 7.12 -2.28 -2.01
CA PHE A 102 7.45 -3.29 -3.02
C PHE A 102 6.72 -3.07 -4.35
N ALA A 103 5.49 -2.60 -4.34
CA ALA A 103 4.78 -2.21 -5.56
C ALA A 103 5.43 -1.02 -6.28
N LEU A 104 5.96 -0.06 -5.52
CA LEU A 104 6.77 1.04 -6.07
C LEU A 104 8.13 0.56 -6.60
N LEU A 105 8.74 -0.44 -5.94
CA LEU A 105 9.96 -1.07 -6.42
C LEU A 105 9.72 -1.78 -7.76
N ASP A 106 8.63 -2.53 -7.89
CA ASP A 106 8.22 -3.19 -9.14
C ASP A 106 7.95 -2.17 -10.26
N ALA A 107 7.42 -1.00 -9.92
CA ALA A 107 7.28 0.14 -10.83
C ALA A 107 8.62 0.85 -11.17
N GLY A 108 9.77 0.33 -10.75
CA GLY A 108 11.07 0.95 -10.95
C GLY A 108 11.34 2.19 -10.08
N ARG A 109 10.53 2.41 -9.06
CA ARG A 109 10.56 3.60 -8.19
C ARG A 109 11.02 3.24 -6.77
N ALA A 110 12.20 2.59 -6.66
CA ALA A 110 12.78 2.19 -5.37
C ALA A 110 12.98 3.37 -4.42
N ASP A 111 13.28 4.56 -4.95
CA ASP A 111 13.39 5.81 -4.21
C ASP A 111 12.11 6.16 -3.45
N LEU A 112 10.97 6.09 -4.13
CA LEU A 112 9.67 6.37 -3.50
C LEU A 112 9.28 5.28 -2.50
N GLY A 113 9.61 4.01 -2.78
CA GLY A 113 9.42 2.91 -1.84
C GLY A 113 10.19 3.12 -0.54
N TYR A 114 11.45 3.52 -0.64
CA TYR A 114 12.29 3.86 0.51
C TYR A 114 11.70 5.04 1.33
N HIS A 115 11.30 6.12 0.66
CA HIS A 115 10.68 7.26 1.35
C HIS A 115 9.33 6.92 1.99
N LEU A 116 8.56 6.04 1.38
CA LEU A 116 7.32 5.52 1.97
C LEU A 116 7.61 4.76 3.27
N LEU A 117 8.62 3.86 3.27
CA LEU A 117 9.05 3.13 4.46
C LEU A 117 9.58 4.06 5.56
N LEU A 118 10.33 5.12 5.22
CA LEU A 118 10.79 6.11 6.19
C LEU A 118 9.63 6.80 6.92
N ARG A 119 8.57 7.18 6.19
CA ARG A 119 7.37 7.76 6.80
C ARG A 119 6.65 6.74 7.69
N GLY A 120 6.54 5.50 7.23
CA GLY A 120 5.97 4.42 8.01
C GLY A 120 6.73 4.18 9.31
N TYR A 121 8.06 4.18 9.25
CA TYR A 121 8.91 4.05 10.42
C TYR A 121 8.75 5.23 11.40
N ALA A 122 8.58 6.44 10.89
CA ALA A 122 8.32 7.60 11.74
C ALA A 122 7.04 7.46 12.57
N ALA A 123 5.99 6.87 12.00
CA ALA A 123 4.71 6.63 12.66
C ALA A 123 4.71 5.34 13.52
N ASN A 124 5.54 4.34 13.19
CA ASN A 124 5.50 2.99 13.78
C ASN A 124 6.88 2.56 14.33
N ARG A 125 7.44 3.35 15.23
CA ARG A 125 8.81 3.22 15.77
C ARG A 125 9.11 1.89 16.47
N ARG A 126 8.08 1.15 16.89
CA ARG A 126 8.23 -0.12 17.62
C ARG A 126 8.10 -1.35 16.73
N ASP A 127 7.79 -1.17 15.45
CA ASP A 127 7.67 -2.25 14.49
C ASP A 127 9.02 -2.48 13.80
N TRP A 128 9.66 -3.63 14.11
CA TRP A 128 10.98 -4.01 13.61
C TRP A 128 11.02 -4.22 12.08
N HIS A 129 9.89 -4.45 11.44
CA HIS A 129 9.83 -4.64 10.00
C HIS A 129 10.27 -3.37 9.25
N PHE A 130 9.97 -2.18 9.76
CA PHE A 130 10.35 -0.94 9.10
C PHE A 130 11.87 -0.77 8.98
N PRO A 131 12.66 -0.79 10.08
CA PRO A 131 14.11 -0.70 9.93
C PRO A 131 14.68 -1.92 9.18
N PHE A 132 14.08 -3.10 9.27
CA PHE A 132 14.50 -4.25 8.48
C PHE A 132 14.36 -3.98 6.97
N TYR A 133 13.19 -3.53 6.50
CA TYR A 133 12.98 -3.23 5.09
C TYR A 133 13.75 -1.99 4.62
N LEU A 134 13.98 -1.00 5.46
CA LEU A 134 14.87 0.13 5.15
C LEU A 134 16.31 -0.36 4.91
N GLY A 135 16.82 -1.24 5.75
CA GLY A 135 18.12 -1.90 5.55
C GLY A 135 18.18 -2.65 4.22
N PHE A 136 17.14 -3.43 3.91
CA PHE A 136 17.03 -4.16 2.64
C PHE A 136 17.06 -3.21 1.43
N PHE A 137 16.30 -2.12 1.46
CA PHE A 137 16.26 -1.14 0.36
C PHE A 137 17.61 -0.46 0.18
N VAL A 138 18.28 -0.06 1.26
CA VAL A 138 19.61 0.56 1.19
C VAL A 138 20.64 -0.44 0.69
N TYR A 139 20.66 -1.65 1.20
CA TYR A 139 21.59 -2.70 0.79
C TYR A 139 21.47 -3.02 -0.70
N THR A 140 20.23 -3.17 -1.20
CA THR A 140 19.97 -3.64 -2.56
C THR A 140 20.03 -2.50 -3.58
N PHE A 141 19.47 -1.34 -3.27
CA PHE A 141 19.27 -0.24 -4.23
C PHE A 141 20.04 1.03 -3.87
N GLY A 142 20.66 1.09 -2.68
CA GLY A 142 21.47 2.22 -2.24
C GLY A 142 22.71 2.40 -3.11
N LYS A 143 23.18 3.62 -3.18
CA LYS A 143 24.40 4.00 -3.93
C LYS A 143 25.45 4.58 -2.97
N GLY A 144 26.71 4.46 -3.36
CA GLY A 144 27.85 5.01 -2.60
C GLY A 144 28.52 3.98 -1.70
N ALA A 145 29.75 4.33 -1.26
CA ALA A 145 30.63 3.43 -0.50
C ALA A 145 30.11 3.09 0.92
N GLN A 146 29.21 3.90 1.46
CA GLN A 146 28.70 3.74 2.83
C GLN A 146 27.37 2.98 2.89
N LYS A 147 26.84 2.48 1.74
CA LYS A 147 25.53 1.84 1.70
C LYS A 147 25.41 0.62 2.63
N ASP A 148 26.48 -0.19 2.69
CA ASP A 148 26.49 -1.41 3.50
C ASP A 148 26.49 -1.07 4.99
N GLN A 149 27.25 -0.05 5.40
CA GLN A 149 27.22 0.45 6.77
C GLN A 149 25.86 1.00 7.17
N ILE A 150 25.21 1.79 6.29
CA ILE A 150 23.88 2.33 6.55
C ILE A 150 22.85 1.19 6.66
N ALA A 151 22.93 0.18 5.79
CA ALA A 151 22.09 -1.00 5.86
C ALA A 151 22.30 -1.79 7.16
N ALA A 152 23.57 -1.98 7.58
CA ALA A 152 23.92 -2.60 8.86
C ALA A 152 23.29 -1.86 10.05
N GLU A 153 23.35 -0.52 10.05
CA GLU A 153 22.73 0.31 11.09
C GLU A 153 21.21 0.10 11.18
N TYR A 154 20.52 0.00 10.04
CA TYR A 154 19.08 -0.30 10.02
C TYR A 154 18.79 -1.70 10.54
N TYR A 155 19.55 -2.73 10.13
CA TYR A 155 19.37 -4.08 10.67
C TYR A 155 19.67 -4.16 12.17
N ALA A 156 20.68 -3.42 12.65
CA ALA A 156 20.97 -3.31 14.07
C ALA A 156 19.83 -2.61 14.86
N GLN A 157 19.16 -1.62 14.25
CA GLN A 157 17.96 -1.02 14.83
C GLN A 157 16.81 -2.01 14.88
N ALA A 158 16.58 -2.79 13.82
CA ALA A 158 15.56 -3.84 13.80
C ALA A 158 15.80 -4.90 14.89
N ALA A 159 17.06 -5.31 15.07
CA ALA A 159 17.47 -6.29 16.08
C ALA A 159 17.24 -5.86 17.54
N LYS A 160 17.10 -4.55 17.79
CA LYS A 160 16.79 -4.01 19.14
C LYS A 160 15.29 -4.01 19.45
N LEU A 161 14.44 -4.22 18.46
CA LEU A 161 12.99 -4.16 18.62
C LEU A 161 12.43 -5.57 18.91
N PRO A 162 11.34 -5.69 19.70
CA PRO A 162 10.77 -6.98 20.04
C PRO A 162 10.16 -7.67 18.82
N GLY A 163 10.19 -9.00 18.80
CA GLY A 163 9.54 -9.82 17.78
C GLY A 163 10.32 -9.96 16.47
N HIS A 164 11.54 -9.42 16.39
CA HIS A 164 12.40 -9.61 15.20
C HIS A 164 12.78 -11.10 15.02
N LEU A 165 13.08 -11.46 13.75
CA LEU A 165 13.57 -12.82 13.45
C LEU A 165 14.98 -13.03 14.03
N PRO A 166 15.32 -14.26 14.47
CA PRO A 166 16.64 -14.58 15.01
C PRO A 166 17.81 -14.32 14.05
N SER A 167 17.55 -14.25 12.75
CA SER A 167 18.54 -13.95 11.70
C SER A 167 18.89 -12.47 11.58
N VAL A 168 18.05 -11.56 12.08
CA VAL A 168 18.24 -10.11 11.91
C VAL A 168 19.55 -9.59 12.54
N PRO A 169 19.94 -9.99 13.77
CA PRO A 169 21.23 -9.58 14.34
C PRO A 169 22.43 -10.06 13.53
N ARG A 170 22.34 -11.24 12.89
CA ARG A 170 23.40 -11.76 12.02
C ARG A 170 23.55 -10.92 10.76
N LEU A 171 22.42 -10.53 10.13
CA LEU A 171 22.47 -9.64 8.95
C LEU A 171 23.16 -8.30 9.26
N ALA A 172 22.97 -7.75 10.45
CA ALA A 172 23.69 -6.57 10.86
C ALA A 172 25.21 -6.84 10.98
N ALA A 173 25.59 -7.95 11.62
CA ALA A 173 27.01 -8.29 11.85
C ALA A 173 27.77 -8.62 10.55
N ASP A 174 27.11 -9.23 9.56
CA ASP A 174 27.74 -9.63 8.29
C ASP A 174 28.07 -8.42 7.40
N LEU A 175 27.51 -7.23 7.68
CA LEU A 175 27.73 -5.99 6.92
C LEU A 175 28.71 -5.00 7.60
N TYR A 176 29.09 -5.25 8.87
CA TYR A 176 30.12 -4.46 9.56
C TYR A 176 31.51 -4.98 9.27
#